data_0821b25c80a39805001986cb479b631c
#
_entry.id   0821b25c80a39805001986cb479b631c
#
_cell.length_a   1.000
_cell.length_b   1.000
_cell.length_c   1.000
_cell.angle_alpha   90.00
_cell.angle_beta   90.00
_cell.angle_gamma   90.00
#
_symmetry.space_group_name_H-M   'P 1'
#
loop_
_entity.id
_entity.type
_entity.pdbx_description
1 polymer ?
#
loop_
_entity_poly.entity_id
_entity_poly.type
_entity_poly.pdbx_seq_one_letter_code
_entity_poly.pdbx_strand_id
1 'polypeptide(L)'
;MAIARSRDSVGQNPSVAIFHVVLRRSGPRWDPSRPLEGQSGWRAHASFMDGLADSGFVVLGGPLADEQRVVLVVEAESEDAVRARLARDPWHETHLRLDTIDHWTIRLDAGRL
;
A
#
# COMPACT_ATOMS: atom_id res chain seq x y z
N MET A 1 8.95 20.13 -14.97
CA MET A 1 8.63 18.80 -14.46
C MET A 1 7.26 18.75 -13.85
N ALA A 2 6.52 17.75 -14.22
CA ALA A 2 5.16 17.56 -13.73
C ALA A 2 5.10 17.47 -12.21
N ILE A 3 6.15 16.94 -11.65
CA ILE A 3 6.28 16.79 -10.22
C ILE A 3 6.08 18.08 -9.44
N ALA A 4 6.71 19.16 -9.91
CA ALA A 4 6.65 20.42 -9.17
C ALA A 4 5.21 20.90 -9.03
N ARG A 5 4.49 20.79 -10.10
CA ARG A 5 3.13 21.30 -10.12
C ARG A 5 2.22 20.57 -9.14
N SER A 6 2.13 19.26 -9.24
CA SER A 6 1.19 18.54 -8.40
C SER A 6 1.71 18.41 -6.98
N ARG A 7 3.01 18.23 -6.85
CA ARG A 7 3.58 18.10 -5.52
C ARG A 7 3.49 19.39 -4.71
N ASP A 8 3.50 20.50 -5.38
CA ASP A 8 3.38 21.78 -4.68
C ASP A 8 2.07 21.88 -3.90
N SER A 9 0.99 21.41 -4.48
CA SER A 9 -0.29 21.40 -3.77
C SER A 9 -0.23 20.50 -2.55
N VAL A 10 0.33 19.33 -2.74
CA VAL A 10 0.48 18.35 -1.65
C VAL A 10 1.56 18.80 -0.69
N GLY A 11 2.62 19.39 -1.23
CA GLY A 11 3.72 19.87 -0.44
C GLY A 11 3.35 20.93 0.57
N GLN A 12 2.15 21.44 0.50
CA GLN A 12 1.64 22.33 1.52
C GLN A 12 1.49 21.61 2.87
N ASN A 13 1.53 20.30 2.86
CA ASN A 13 1.56 19.51 4.08
C ASN A 13 2.95 18.85 4.17
N PRO A 14 3.93 19.56 4.77
CA PRO A 14 5.30 19.06 4.82
C PRO A 14 5.48 17.81 5.66
N SER A 15 4.49 17.43 6.46
CA SER A 15 4.57 16.22 7.27
C SER A 15 4.21 14.96 6.49
N VAL A 16 3.79 15.09 5.24
CA VAL A 16 3.37 13.96 4.42
C VAL A 16 4.48 13.58 3.44
N ALA A 17 4.73 12.30 3.33
CA ALA A 17 5.71 11.75 2.40
C ALA A 17 5.12 10.57 1.65
N ILE A 18 5.77 10.18 0.56
CA ILE A 18 5.39 9.02 -0.22
C ILE A 18 6.29 7.85 0.16
N PHE A 19 5.69 6.68 0.30
CA PHE A 19 6.41 5.46 0.62
C PHE A 19 6.09 4.39 -0.41
N HIS A 20 7.13 3.64 -0.75
CA HIS A 20 7.02 2.44 -1.58
C HIS A 20 6.97 1.25 -0.62
N VAL A 21 5.88 0.50 -0.69
CA VAL A 21 5.65 -0.60 0.25
C VAL A 21 5.50 -1.89 -0.53
N VAL A 22 6.19 -2.93 -0.09
CA VAL A 22 6.04 -4.26 -0.66
C VAL A 22 5.50 -5.20 0.41
N LEU A 23 4.42 -5.86 0.08
CA LEU A 23 3.85 -6.95 0.88
C LEU A 23 4.06 -8.26 0.13
N ARG A 24 4.14 -9.37 0.87
CA ARG A 24 4.24 -10.71 0.28
C ARG A 24 3.10 -11.58 0.74
N ARG A 25 2.59 -12.37 -0.20
CA ARG A 25 1.59 -13.40 0.08
C ARG A 25 2.26 -14.62 0.67
N SER A 26 2.88 -14.44 1.83
CA SER A 26 3.71 -15.46 2.47
C SER A 26 3.32 -15.73 3.91
N GLY A 27 2.19 -15.22 4.35
CA GLY A 27 1.70 -15.49 5.69
C GLY A 27 1.25 -16.95 5.83
N PRO A 28 1.19 -17.48 7.06
CA PRO A 28 0.88 -18.90 7.28
C PRO A 28 -0.52 -19.30 6.85
N ARG A 29 -1.43 -18.33 6.69
CA ARG A 29 -2.79 -18.62 6.26
C ARG A 29 -3.03 -18.42 4.77
N TRP A 30 -2.04 -17.93 4.04
CA TRP A 30 -2.18 -17.83 2.59
C TRP A 30 -2.23 -19.23 2.00
N ASP A 31 -3.29 -19.53 1.25
CA ASP A 31 -3.50 -20.82 0.61
C ASP A 31 -3.18 -20.70 -0.89
N PRO A 32 -2.03 -21.19 -1.35
CA PRO A 32 -1.64 -21.04 -2.75
C PRO A 32 -2.53 -21.84 -3.73
N SER A 33 -3.36 -22.74 -3.21
CA SER A 33 -4.28 -23.50 -4.07
C SER A 33 -5.58 -22.76 -4.36
N ARG A 34 -5.80 -21.60 -3.73
CA ARG A 34 -7.03 -20.82 -3.89
C ARG A 34 -6.74 -19.49 -4.56
N PRO A 35 -7.68 -18.98 -5.36
CA PRO A 35 -7.55 -17.62 -5.90
C PRO A 35 -7.66 -16.59 -4.78
N LEU A 36 -7.35 -15.35 -5.10
CA LEU A 36 -7.38 -14.24 -4.15
C LEU A 36 -8.72 -14.16 -3.42
N GLU A 37 -9.81 -14.17 -4.15
CA GLU A 37 -11.16 -14.02 -3.57
C GLU A 37 -11.60 -15.26 -2.80
N GLY A 38 -10.90 -16.36 -2.97
CA GLY A 38 -11.17 -17.61 -2.24
C GLY A 38 -10.40 -17.73 -0.94
N GLN A 39 -9.52 -16.79 -0.65
CA GLN A 39 -8.77 -16.81 0.60
C GLN A 39 -9.68 -16.50 1.78
N SER A 40 -9.39 -17.12 2.94
CA SER A 40 -10.15 -16.83 4.13
C SER A 40 -10.02 -15.34 4.51
N GLY A 41 -11.13 -14.74 4.95
CA GLY A 41 -11.11 -13.34 5.35
C GLY A 41 -11.03 -12.34 4.21
N TRP A 42 -11.24 -12.78 2.96
CA TRP A 42 -11.12 -11.91 1.79
C TRP A 42 -11.98 -10.65 1.90
N ARG A 43 -13.25 -10.79 2.28
CA ARG A 43 -14.15 -9.64 2.32
C ARG A 43 -13.68 -8.58 3.31
N ALA A 44 -13.24 -8.99 4.47
CA ALA A 44 -12.75 -8.06 5.49
C ALA A 44 -11.47 -7.36 5.02
N HIS A 45 -10.56 -8.11 4.40
CA HIS A 45 -9.35 -7.55 3.82
C HIS A 45 -9.68 -6.55 2.70
N ALA A 46 -10.55 -6.94 1.77
CA ALA A 46 -10.92 -6.08 0.64
C ALA A 46 -11.55 -4.77 1.13
N SER A 47 -12.44 -4.86 2.11
CA SER A 47 -13.07 -3.68 2.70
C SER A 47 -12.04 -2.76 3.35
N PHE A 48 -11.09 -3.34 4.07
CA PHE A 48 -10.01 -2.58 4.67
C PHE A 48 -9.19 -1.84 3.60
N MET A 49 -8.79 -2.54 2.55
CA MET A 49 -7.98 -1.95 1.46
C MET A 49 -8.73 -0.86 0.71
N ASP A 50 -10.01 -1.09 0.44
CA ASP A 50 -10.86 -0.06 -0.19
C ASP A 50 -10.90 1.21 0.67
N GLY A 51 -10.98 1.06 1.98
CA GLY A 51 -10.95 2.18 2.91
C GLY A 51 -9.62 2.94 2.86
N LEU A 52 -8.52 2.23 2.70
CA LEU A 52 -7.21 2.87 2.57
C LEU A 52 -7.14 3.71 1.29
N ALA A 53 -7.69 3.20 0.19
CA ALA A 53 -7.73 3.93 -1.07
C ALA A 53 -8.68 5.13 -0.98
N ASP A 54 -9.85 4.93 -0.41
CA ASP A 54 -10.85 5.98 -0.26
C ASP A 54 -10.34 7.15 0.58
N SER A 55 -9.55 6.86 1.60
CA SER A 55 -8.98 7.89 2.47
C SER A 55 -7.75 8.58 1.86
N GLY A 56 -7.25 8.08 0.73
CA GLY A 56 -6.04 8.61 0.10
C GLY A 56 -4.73 8.11 0.71
N PHE A 57 -4.80 7.24 1.71
CA PHE A 57 -3.60 6.65 2.28
C PHE A 57 -2.87 5.80 1.25
N VAL A 58 -3.59 4.93 0.55
CA VAL A 58 -3.03 4.21 -0.60
C VAL A 58 -3.37 5.01 -1.85
N VAL A 59 -2.34 5.50 -2.52
CA VAL A 59 -2.48 6.28 -3.75
C VAL A 59 -2.75 5.36 -4.94
N LEU A 60 -1.99 4.27 -5.01
CA LEU A 60 -2.23 3.20 -5.97
C LEU A 60 -1.56 1.94 -5.45
N GLY A 61 -2.01 0.79 -5.94
CA GLY A 61 -1.41 -0.47 -5.52
C GLY A 61 -2.02 -1.65 -6.23
N GLY A 62 -1.34 -2.77 -6.15
CA GLY A 62 -1.79 -4.02 -6.73
C GLY A 62 -0.68 -5.06 -6.79
N PRO A 63 -1.03 -6.29 -7.15
CA PRO A 63 -0.05 -7.36 -7.25
C PRO A 63 0.85 -7.20 -8.47
N LEU A 64 2.10 -7.64 -8.31
CA LEU A 64 3.00 -7.76 -9.44
C LEU A 64 2.66 -9.00 -10.26
N ALA A 65 3.27 -9.12 -11.43
CA ALA A 65 2.99 -10.23 -12.34
C ALA A 65 3.29 -11.61 -11.73
N ASP A 66 4.16 -11.68 -10.74
CA ASP A 66 4.47 -12.94 -10.08
C ASP A 66 3.35 -13.40 -9.12
N GLU A 67 2.37 -12.53 -8.86
CA GLU A 67 1.24 -12.81 -7.97
C GLU A 67 1.65 -13.11 -6.52
N GLN A 68 2.89 -12.85 -6.18
CA GLN A 68 3.41 -13.07 -4.82
C GLN A 68 3.64 -11.76 -4.07
N ARG A 69 4.06 -10.74 -4.80
CA ARG A 69 4.34 -9.42 -4.22
C ARG A 69 3.22 -8.45 -4.56
N VAL A 70 2.84 -7.68 -3.58
CA VAL A 70 1.88 -6.59 -3.74
C VAL A 70 2.61 -5.29 -3.45
N VAL A 71 2.52 -4.33 -4.35
CA VAL A 71 3.17 -3.04 -4.18
C VAL A 71 2.11 -1.99 -3.88
N LEU A 72 2.36 -1.17 -2.87
CA LEU A 72 1.51 -0.04 -2.54
C LEU A 72 2.33 1.23 -2.58
N VAL A 73 1.77 2.27 -3.18
CA VAL A 73 2.29 3.63 -3.05
C VAL A 73 1.43 4.31 -1.99
N VAL A 74 2.06 4.73 -0.90
CA VAL A 74 1.38 5.18 0.30
C VAL A 74 1.79 6.61 0.63
N GLU A 75 0.84 7.41 1.05
CA GLU A 75 1.09 8.75 1.53
C GLU A 75 0.85 8.79 3.04
N ALA A 76 1.88 9.11 3.80
CA ALA A 76 1.83 9.08 5.26
C ALA A 76 2.87 10.00 5.88
N GLU A 77 2.75 10.26 7.16
CA GLU A 77 3.66 11.15 7.87
C GLU A 77 5.01 10.50 8.15
N SER A 78 5.03 9.18 8.30
CA SER A 78 6.25 8.47 8.68
C SER A 78 6.14 6.99 8.36
N GLU A 79 7.27 6.31 8.36
CA GLU A 79 7.29 4.86 8.23
C GLU A 79 6.47 4.19 9.34
N ASP A 80 6.59 4.69 10.58
CA ASP A 80 5.83 4.15 11.69
C ASP A 80 4.32 4.28 11.47
N ALA A 81 3.89 5.40 10.89
CA ALA A 81 2.47 5.59 10.56
C ALA A 81 2.01 4.58 9.50
N VAL A 82 2.87 4.27 8.52
CA VAL A 82 2.58 3.25 7.50
C VAL A 82 2.40 1.89 8.18
N ARG A 83 3.34 1.51 9.03
CA ARG A 83 3.30 0.22 9.75
C ARG A 83 2.05 0.10 10.60
N ALA A 84 1.74 1.14 11.36
CA ALA A 84 0.58 1.13 12.25
C ALA A 84 -0.72 0.98 11.47
N ARG A 85 -0.83 1.65 10.33
CA ARG A 85 -2.05 1.59 9.52
C ARG A 85 -2.22 0.22 8.89
N LEU A 86 -1.16 -0.33 8.31
CA LEU A 86 -1.21 -1.64 7.66
C LEU A 86 -1.42 -2.77 8.67
N ALA A 87 -0.99 -2.59 9.91
CA ALA A 87 -1.19 -3.60 10.95
C ALA A 87 -2.67 -3.81 11.31
N ARG A 88 -3.55 -2.93 10.87
CA ARG A 88 -5.00 -3.07 11.08
C ARG A 88 -5.67 -3.98 10.05
N ASP A 89 -4.96 -4.35 8.99
CA ASP A 89 -5.50 -5.27 8.00
C ASP A 89 -5.74 -6.62 8.65
N PRO A 90 -6.94 -7.22 8.50
CA PRO A 90 -7.17 -8.58 8.99
C PRO A 90 -6.19 -9.60 8.43
N TRP A 91 -5.58 -9.31 7.29
CA TRP A 91 -4.58 -10.19 6.68
C TRP A 91 -3.16 -9.93 7.14
N HIS A 92 -2.94 -8.93 7.99
CA HIS A 92 -1.61 -8.62 8.49
C HIS A 92 -1.04 -9.82 9.25
N GLU A 93 0.12 -10.32 8.82
CA GLU A 93 0.83 -11.45 9.39
C GLU A 93 0.05 -12.78 9.35
N THR A 94 -1.13 -12.81 8.77
CA THR A 94 -1.88 -14.05 8.56
C THR A 94 -1.77 -14.54 7.13
N HIS A 95 -2.09 -13.69 6.17
CA HIS A 95 -2.02 -13.98 4.73
C HIS A 95 -0.90 -13.20 4.07
N LEU A 96 -0.68 -11.97 4.52
CA LEU A 96 0.32 -11.07 3.96
C LEU A 96 1.36 -10.73 5.02
N ARG A 97 2.60 -10.58 4.57
CA ARG A 97 3.68 -10.08 5.40
C ARG A 97 4.24 -8.82 4.78
N LEU A 98 4.54 -7.87 5.64
CA LEU A 98 5.22 -6.65 5.22
C LEU A 98 6.68 -7.00 4.93
N ASP A 99 7.11 -6.73 3.70
CA ASP A 99 8.48 -7.02 3.27
C ASP A 99 9.36 -5.78 3.41
N THR A 100 9.00 -4.70 2.70
CA THR A 100 9.78 -3.47 2.74
C THR A 100 8.90 -2.24 2.81
N ILE A 101 9.42 -1.20 3.42
CA ILE A 101 8.89 0.16 3.36
C ILE A 101 10.06 1.07 3.05
N ASP A 102 9.97 1.81 1.96
CA ASP A 102 11.01 2.76 1.56
C ASP A 102 10.41 4.13 1.36
N HIS A 103 11.05 5.14 1.94
CA HIS A 103 10.69 6.52 1.65
C HIS A 103 11.05 6.78 0.19
N TRP A 104 10.11 7.33 -0.58
CA TRP A 104 10.28 7.48 -2.02
C TRP A 104 10.13 8.93 -2.42
N THR A 105 11.22 9.51 -2.90
CA THR A 105 11.18 10.86 -3.44
C THR A 105 10.71 10.78 -4.89
N ILE A 106 9.51 11.27 -5.14
CA ILE A 106 8.94 11.26 -6.49
C ILE A 106 9.54 12.42 -7.27
N ARG A 107 10.13 12.11 -8.39
CA ARG A 107 10.73 13.11 -9.28
C ARG A 107 9.95 13.32 -10.56
N LEU A 108 9.24 12.30 -10.98
CA LEU A 108 8.48 12.34 -12.23
C LEU A 108 7.10 11.77 -11.99
N ASP A 109 6.10 12.50 -12.36
CA ASP A 109 4.74 11.99 -12.43
C ASP A 109 4.05 12.65 -13.62
N ALA A 110 3.00 12.01 -14.10
CA ALA A 110 2.25 12.52 -15.24
C ALA A 110 1.03 13.33 -14.80
N GLY A 111 1.02 13.73 -13.52
CA GLY A 111 -0.14 14.42 -12.96
C GLY A 111 -1.29 13.48 -12.59
N ARG A 112 -1.00 12.20 -12.44
CA ARG A 112 -2.01 11.18 -12.14
C ARG A 112 -2.05 10.74 -10.69
N LEU A 113 -1.07 11.13 -9.94
CA LEU A 113 -0.96 10.74 -8.53
C LEU A 113 -1.56 11.79 -7.61
#